data_7fc347d300e81b34f7d479577de34039
#
_entry.id   7fc347d300e81b34f7d479577de34039
#
_cell.length_a   1.000
_cell.length_b   1.000
_cell.length_c   1.000
_cell.angle_alpha   90.00
_cell.angle_beta   90.00
_cell.angle_gamma   90.00
#
_symmetry.space_group_name_H-M   'P 1'
#
loop_
_entity.id
_entity.type
_entity.pdbx_description
1 polymer ?
#
loop_
_entity_poly.entity_id
_entity_poly.type
_entity_poly.pdbx_seq_one_letter_code
_entity_poly.pdbx_strand_id
1 'polypeptide(L)'
;MEQIKMEDSGLGSVSIFAALSFYSPLIMVISILLFSVFSAAAYKGFVYLFFLFAATAARMLIMNMISGPQQTNVISPICDTGLFLPYTNYTYSTYILVFSLVYFVTPMIVISKQNKMNSINYSVIIFFVSYICYDIGIKFYYKCIDMSSTGIIADVLCAILLAATTVVALMASHNTNVLFINELTSNKEICTRPSKQQFKCSVYKNGEVIG
;
A
#
# COMPACT_ATOMS: atom_id res chain seq x y z
N MET A 1 -43.03 5.50 18.62
CA MET A 1 -42.03 6.58 18.73
C MET A 1 -41.21 6.26 19.96
N GLU A 2 -40.21 5.46 19.80
CA GLU A 2 -39.28 5.07 20.86
C GLU A 2 -37.98 5.82 20.59
N GLN A 3 -37.78 6.92 21.33
CA GLN A 3 -36.54 7.66 21.32
C GLN A 3 -35.50 6.79 22.01
N ILE A 4 -34.62 6.17 21.23
CA ILE A 4 -33.39 5.59 21.74
C ILE A 4 -32.53 6.77 22.21
N LYS A 5 -32.57 6.99 23.51
CA LYS A 5 -31.71 7.90 24.25
C LYS A 5 -30.30 7.36 24.13
N MET A 6 -29.55 7.84 23.12
CA MET A 6 -28.10 7.65 23.10
C MET A 6 -27.53 8.48 24.23
N GLU A 7 -27.20 7.77 25.28
CA GLU A 7 -26.54 8.28 26.46
C GLU A 7 -25.17 8.79 26.09
N ASP A 8 -25.00 10.05 26.41
CA ASP A 8 -23.80 10.86 26.30
C ASP A 8 -22.68 10.23 27.17
N SER A 9 -21.95 9.28 26.63
CA SER A 9 -20.69 8.81 27.18
C SER A 9 -19.57 9.45 26.35
N GLY A 10 -19.12 10.60 26.86
CA GLY A 10 -18.01 11.35 26.34
C GLY A 10 -16.80 10.49 26.07
N LEU A 11 -16.07 10.84 25.06
CA LEU A 11 -14.67 10.48 24.67
C LEU A 11 -14.14 9.10 25.15
N GLY A 12 -15.02 8.13 25.35
CA GLY A 12 -14.77 6.80 25.90
C GLY A 12 -14.77 5.77 24.80
N SER A 13 -13.61 5.26 24.46
CA SER A 13 -13.35 4.07 23.65
C SER A 13 -13.89 4.12 22.22
N VAL A 14 -13.25 4.91 21.36
CA VAL A 14 -13.23 4.57 19.94
C VAL A 14 -12.83 3.10 19.87
N SER A 15 -13.72 2.26 19.39
CA SER A 15 -13.42 0.82 19.27
C SER A 15 -12.07 0.67 18.57
N ILE A 16 -11.20 -0.21 19.06
CA ILE A 16 -9.90 -0.49 18.43
C ILE A 16 -10.08 -0.73 16.94
N PHE A 17 -11.19 -1.34 16.57
CA PHE A 17 -11.56 -1.57 15.17
C PHE A 17 -11.76 -0.26 14.38
N ALA A 18 -12.47 0.71 14.92
CA ALA A 18 -12.63 2.01 14.28
C ALA A 18 -11.29 2.73 14.17
N ALA A 19 -10.47 2.71 15.24
CA ALA A 19 -9.14 3.29 15.24
C ALA A 19 -8.26 2.68 14.13
N LEU A 20 -8.23 1.36 13.96
CA LEU A 20 -7.47 0.71 12.89
C LEU A 20 -7.89 1.14 11.49
N SER A 21 -9.17 1.44 11.26
CA SER A 21 -9.65 1.96 9.98
C SER A 21 -9.26 3.42 9.79
N PHE A 22 -9.62 4.31 10.72
CA PHE A 22 -9.39 5.75 10.56
C PHE A 22 -7.91 6.13 10.59
N TYR A 23 -7.08 5.44 11.39
CA TYR A 23 -5.63 5.65 11.47
C TYR A 23 -4.85 4.81 10.45
N SER A 24 -5.52 4.11 9.53
CA SER A 24 -4.85 3.27 8.54
C SER A 24 -3.80 4.00 7.69
N PRO A 25 -3.94 5.29 7.32
CA PRO A 25 -2.88 6.01 6.62
C PRO A 25 -1.58 6.08 7.41
N LEU A 26 -1.68 6.39 8.71
CA LEU A 26 -0.53 6.47 9.60
C LEU A 26 0.10 5.09 9.83
N ILE A 27 -0.74 4.08 10.09
CA ILE A 27 -0.31 2.70 10.28
C ILE A 27 0.44 2.20 9.04
N MET A 28 -0.07 2.47 7.83
CA MET A 28 0.56 2.07 6.58
C MET A 28 1.91 2.75 6.37
N VAL A 29 1.98 4.07 6.58
CA VAL A 29 3.25 4.82 6.45
C VAL A 29 4.31 4.27 7.40
N ILE A 30 3.96 4.09 8.68
CA ILE A 30 4.89 3.55 9.68
C ILE A 30 5.29 2.11 9.33
N SER A 31 4.35 1.26 8.94
CA SER A 31 4.63 -0.14 8.59
C SER A 31 5.56 -0.26 7.38
N ILE A 32 5.37 0.57 6.35
CA ILE A 32 6.23 0.56 5.17
C ILE A 32 7.62 1.10 5.47
N LEU A 33 7.73 2.14 6.30
CA LEU A 33 9.03 2.63 6.76
C LEU A 33 9.78 1.57 7.56
N LEU A 34 9.13 0.92 8.51
CA LEU A 34 9.73 -0.16 9.29
C LEU A 34 10.16 -1.30 8.38
N PHE A 35 9.28 -1.77 7.50
CA PHE A 35 9.60 -2.80 6.52
C PHE A 35 10.81 -2.41 5.66
N SER A 36 10.88 -1.17 5.20
CA SER A 36 11.97 -0.66 4.38
C SER A 36 13.31 -0.66 5.15
N VAL A 37 13.29 -0.29 6.44
CA VAL A 37 14.48 -0.34 7.30
C VAL A 37 14.92 -1.80 7.54
N PHE A 38 14.00 -2.69 7.90
CA PHE A 38 14.30 -4.11 8.13
C PHE A 38 14.81 -4.83 6.89
N SER A 39 14.34 -4.43 5.71
CA SER A 39 14.79 -4.99 4.42
C SER A 39 16.10 -4.37 3.92
N ALA A 40 16.80 -3.55 4.73
CA ALA A 40 18.01 -2.79 4.34
C ALA A 40 17.80 -1.94 3.07
N ALA A 41 16.57 -1.57 2.77
CA ALA A 41 16.16 -0.82 1.59
C ALA A 41 15.48 0.51 1.97
N ALA A 42 16.01 1.20 3.00
CA ALA A 42 15.40 2.40 3.59
C ALA A 42 15.08 3.48 2.54
N TYR A 43 15.94 3.65 1.53
CA TYR A 43 15.71 4.62 0.45
C TYR A 43 14.42 4.37 -0.33
N LYS A 44 13.98 3.11 -0.49
CA LYS A 44 12.74 2.77 -1.19
C LYS A 44 11.50 3.23 -0.41
N GLY A 45 11.55 3.15 0.91
CA GLY A 45 10.50 3.69 1.78
C GLY A 45 10.36 5.21 1.65
N PHE A 46 11.48 5.94 1.60
CA PHE A 46 11.46 7.38 1.40
C PHE A 46 10.93 7.76 0.00
N VAL A 47 11.33 7.01 -1.04
CA VAL A 47 10.80 7.22 -2.40
C VAL A 47 9.29 6.97 -2.44
N TYR A 48 8.82 5.88 -1.83
CA TYR A 48 7.39 5.63 -1.71
C TYR A 48 6.65 6.78 -1.03
N LEU A 49 7.17 7.27 0.11
CA LEU A 49 6.57 8.40 0.83
C LEU A 49 6.53 9.67 -0.02
N PHE A 50 7.60 9.98 -0.73
CA PHE A 50 7.65 11.14 -1.63
C PHE A 50 6.53 11.07 -2.67
N PHE A 51 6.36 9.92 -3.33
CA PHE A 51 5.30 9.75 -4.32
C PHE A 51 3.91 9.73 -3.69
N LEU A 52 3.76 9.17 -2.50
CA LEU A 52 2.51 9.20 -1.76
C LEU A 52 2.09 10.65 -1.44
N PHE A 53 3.02 11.48 -0.97
CA PHE A 53 2.74 12.90 -0.72
C PHE A 53 2.41 13.66 -1.99
N ALA A 54 3.17 13.45 -3.07
CA ALA A 54 2.90 14.06 -4.36
C ALA A 54 1.53 13.64 -4.91
N ALA A 55 1.18 12.36 -4.83
CA ALA A 55 -0.11 11.83 -5.23
C ALA A 55 -1.25 12.38 -4.36
N THR A 56 -1.04 12.54 -3.05
CA THR A 56 -2.02 13.17 -2.15
C THR A 56 -2.26 14.64 -2.52
N ALA A 57 -1.21 15.39 -2.82
CA ALA A 57 -1.34 16.76 -3.28
C ALA A 57 -2.10 16.84 -4.63
N ALA A 58 -1.77 15.97 -5.58
CA ALA A 58 -2.49 15.86 -6.85
C ALA A 58 -3.98 15.51 -6.66
N ARG A 59 -4.28 14.55 -5.77
CA ARG A 59 -5.66 14.22 -5.40
C ARG A 59 -6.41 15.42 -4.88
N MET A 60 -5.82 16.22 -3.99
CA MET A 60 -6.46 17.43 -3.45
C MET A 60 -6.82 18.41 -4.56
N LEU A 61 -5.91 18.63 -5.50
CA LEU A 61 -6.17 19.53 -6.65
C LEU A 61 -7.31 19.00 -7.52
N ILE A 62 -7.29 17.70 -7.85
CA ILE A 62 -8.31 17.04 -8.67
C ILE A 62 -9.68 17.12 -7.99
N MET A 63 -9.74 16.79 -6.69
CA MET A 63 -11.01 16.80 -5.95
C MET A 63 -11.58 18.21 -5.81
N ASN A 64 -10.74 19.22 -5.58
CA ASN A 64 -11.19 20.62 -5.53
C ASN A 64 -11.73 21.10 -6.88
N MET A 65 -11.17 20.61 -8.00
CA MET A 65 -11.67 20.96 -9.34
C MET A 65 -13.01 20.29 -9.66
N ILE A 66 -13.21 19.04 -9.21
CA ILE A 66 -14.41 18.26 -9.53
C ILE A 66 -15.58 18.62 -8.60
N SER A 67 -15.32 18.71 -7.29
CA SER A 67 -16.38 18.75 -6.28
C SER A 67 -16.60 20.13 -5.67
N GLY A 68 -15.73 21.10 -5.96
CA GLY A 68 -15.73 22.39 -5.25
C GLY A 68 -15.39 22.20 -3.75
N PRO A 69 -15.56 23.24 -2.91
CA PRO A 69 -15.35 23.09 -1.48
C PRO A 69 -16.35 22.08 -0.91
N GLN A 70 -15.88 20.89 -0.55
CA GLN A 70 -16.71 19.85 0.05
C GLN A 70 -17.24 20.34 1.40
N GLN A 71 -18.53 20.67 1.44
CA GLN A 71 -19.24 20.72 2.71
C GLN A 71 -19.39 19.29 3.21
N THR A 72 -18.57 18.92 4.16
CA THR A 72 -18.68 17.64 4.87
C THR A 72 -19.91 17.70 5.75
N ASN A 73 -21.06 17.29 5.23
CA ASN A 73 -22.19 16.94 6.07
C ASN A 73 -21.85 15.63 6.77
N VAL A 74 -21.01 15.71 7.80
CA VAL A 74 -20.62 14.54 8.58
C VAL A 74 -21.79 14.07 9.40
N ILE A 75 -22.29 12.90 9.06
CA ILE A 75 -23.46 12.29 9.69
C ILE A 75 -23.13 11.79 11.11
N SER A 76 -21.86 11.50 11.38
CA SER A 76 -21.41 10.96 12.66
C SER A 76 -20.10 11.63 13.11
N PRO A 77 -19.98 12.08 14.37
CA PRO A 77 -18.77 12.71 14.90
C PRO A 77 -17.54 11.77 14.87
N ILE A 78 -17.76 10.46 14.86
CA ILE A 78 -16.68 9.49 14.77
C ILE A 78 -15.96 9.51 13.41
N CYS A 79 -16.65 9.96 12.38
CA CYS A 79 -16.08 10.06 11.02
C CYS A 79 -15.08 11.21 10.90
N ASP A 80 -15.14 12.20 11.81
CA ASP A 80 -14.19 13.31 11.89
C ASP A 80 -12.91 12.95 12.64
N THR A 81 -12.91 11.90 13.43
CA THR A 81 -11.76 11.55 14.29
C THR A 81 -10.52 11.14 13.51
N GLY A 82 -10.66 10.73 12.26
CA GLY A 82 -9.56 10.35 11.36
C GLY A 82 -8.94 11.48 10.55
N LEU A 83 -9.37 12.72 10.76
CA LEU A 83 -8.92 13.87 9.99
C LEU A 83 -7.62 14.44 10.55
N PHE A 84 -6.47 13.89 10.12
CA PHE A 84 -5.14 14.38 10.53
C PHE A 84 -4.75 15.71 9.89
N LEU A 85 -5.33 16.02 8.73
CA LEU A 85 -5.03 17.22 7.95
C LEU A 85 -6.35 17.89 7.53
N PRO A 86 -6.40 19.22 7.45
CA PRO A 86 -7.63 19.94 7.10
C PRO A 86 -8.18 19.62 5.71
N TYR A 87 -7.44 18.85 4.92
CA TYR A 87 -7.80 18.48 3.55
C TYR A 87 -8.09 16.97 3.40
N THR A 88 -8.05 16.20 4.49
CA THR A 88 -8.39 14.78 4.45
C THR A 88 -9.88 14.62 4.75
N ASN A 89 -10.53 13.77 3.97
CA ASN A 89 -11.89 13.35 4.22
C ASN A 89 -11.91 11.89 4.71
N TYR A 90 -13.07 11.41 5.12
CA TYR A 90 -13.25 10.04 5.62
C TYR A 90 -12.85 8.96 4.59
N THR A 91 -12.77 9.28 3.29
CA THR A 91 -12.36 8.34 2.22
C THR A 91 -10.85 8.31 2.02
N TYR A 92 -10.09 9.19 2.70
CA TYR A 92 -8.64 9.31 2.54
C TYR A 92 -7.89 8.02 2.91
N SER A 93 -8.34 7.30 3.93
CA SER A 93 -7.72 6.02 4.29
C SER A 93 -7.88 4.97 3.20
N THR A 94 -9.05 4.88 2.58
CA THR A 94 -9.28 4.00 1.43
C THR A 94 -8.39 4.37 0.25
N TYR A 95 -8.23 5.68 -0.03
CA TYR A 95 -7.32 6.18 -1.06
C TYR A 95 -5.88 5.70 -0.82
N ILE A 96 -5.34 5.86 0.39
CA ILE A 96 -3.97 5.44 0.74
C ILE A 96 -3.79 3.93 0.59
N LEU A 97 -4.75 3.13 1.05
CA LEU A 97 -4.70 1.68 0.94
C LEU A 97 -4.70 1.21 -0.52
N VAL A 98 -5.56 1.80 -1.36
CA VAL A 98 -5.64 1.47 -2.79
C VAL A 98 -4.39 1.93 -3.53
N PHE A 99 -3.90 3.14 -3.25
CA PHE A 99 -2.65 3.64 -3.80
C PHE A 99 -1.49 2.69 -3.49
N SER A 100 -1.37 2.27 -2.23
CA SER A 100 -0.33 1.34 -1.78
C SER A 100 -0.44 -0.01 -2.46
N LEU A 101 -1.67 -0.58 -2.54
CA LEU A 101 -1.92 -1.83 -3.25
C LEU A 101 -1.41 -1.76 -4.69
N VAL A 102 -1.82 -0.74 -5.44
CA VAL A 102 -1.45 -0.58 -6.86
C VAL A 102 0.05 -0.34 -7.00
N TYR A 103 0.64 0.52 -6.14
CA TYR A 103 2.07 0.82 -6.15
C TYR A 103 2.94 -0.42 -5.94
N PHE A 104 2.54 -1.35 -5.05
CA PHE A 104 3.30 -2.57 -4.79
C PHE A 104 3.00 -3.69 -5.77
N VAL A 105 1.74 -3.86 -6.19
CA VAL A 105 1.34 -4.99 -7.01
C VAL A 105 1.68 -4.80 -8.50
N THR A 106 1.57 -3.58 -9.02
CA THR A 106 1.83 -3.30 -10.44
C THR A 106 3.25 -3.73 -10.87
N PRO A 107 4.34 -3.35 -10.16
CA PRO A 107 5.68 -3.78 -10.56
C PRO A 107 5.87 -5.29 -10.45
N MET A 108 5.26 -5.95 -9.44
CA MET A 108 5.31 -7.42 -9.34
C MET A 108 4.69 -8.10 -10.55
N ILE A 109 3.51 -7.63 -11.01
CA ILE A 109 2.83 -8.20 -12.18
C ILE A 109 3.65 -7.98 -13.45
N VAL A 110 4.16 -6.77 -13.67
CA VAL A 110 4.91 -6.44 -14.88
C VAL A 110 6.18 -7.27 -14.98
N ILE A 111 6.95 -7.37 -13.89
CA ILE A 111 8.21 -8.11 -13.87
C ILE A 111 7.98 -9.62 -13.91
N SER A 112 6.94 -10.12 -13.25
CA SER A 112 6.56 -11.54 -13.35
C SER A 112 6.23 -11.95 -14.79
N LYS A 113 5.64 -11.05 -15.58
CA LYS A 113 5.40 -11.30 -17.01
C LYS A 113 6.68 -11.27 -17.85
N GLN A 114 7.64 -10.41 -17.51
CA GLN A 114 8.92 -10.31 -18.22
C GLN A 114 9.87 -11.44 -17.85
N ASN A 115 9.98 -11.74 -16.55
CA ASN A 115 10.87 -12.77 -16.01
C ASN A 115 10.00 -13.91 -15.47
N LYS A 116 9.92 -15.03 -16.20
CA LYS A 116 9.17 -16.23 -15.79
C LYS A 116 9.58 -16.82 -14.43
N MET A 117 10.62 -16.29 -13.79
CA MET A 117 11.19 -16.79 -12.54
C MET A 117 10.66 -16.08 -11.28
N ASN A 118 10.09 -14.88 -11.40
CA ASN A 118 9.58 -14.16 -10.24
C ASN A 118 8.10 -14.47 -10.03
N SER A 119 7.77 -15.08 -8.90
CA SER A 119 6.39 -15.36 -8.55
C SER A 119 5.73 -14.15 -7.88
N ILE A 120 4.45 -13.91 -8.21
CA ILE A 120 3.62 -12.90 -7.57
C ILE A 120 3.40 -13.31 -6.10
N ASN A 121 3.60 -12.39 -5.17
CA ASN A 121 3.30 -12.63 -3.77
C ASN A 121 1.81 -12.39 -3.49
N TYR A 122 1.02 -13.44 -3.58
CA TYR A 122 -0.42 -13.38 -3.31
C TYR A 122 -0.75 -12.96 -1.86
N SER A 123 0.13 -13.23 -0.90
CA SER A 123 -0.11 -12.84 0.50
C SER A 123 -0.19 -11.33 0.67
N VAL A 124 0.64 -10.58 -0.07
CA VAL A 124 0.59 -9.11 -0.08
C VAL A 124 -0.73 -8.62 -0.65
N ILE A 125 -1.18 -9.21 -1.75
CA ILE A 125 -2.45 -8.85 -2.40
C ILE A 125 -3.62 -9.11 -1.45
N ILE A 126 -3.68 -10.31 -0.86
CA ILE A 126 -4.74 -10.71 0.07
C ILE A 126 -4.77 -9.78 1.28
N PHE A 127 -3.60 -9.44 1.85
CA PHE A 127 -3.50 -8.52 2.96
C PHE A 127 -4.12 -7.15 2.63
N PHE A 128 -3.72 -6.54 1.53
CA PHE A 128 -4.25 -5.22 1.14
C PHE A 128 -5.74 -5.27 0.82
N VAL A 129 -6.19 -6.27 0.06
CA VAL A 129 -7.62 -6.43 -0.28
C VAL A 129 -8.46 -6.62 0.97
N SER A 130 -8.02 -7.47 1.90
CA SER A 130 -8.71 -7.68 3.17
C SER A 130 -8.77 -6.40 4.00
N TYR A 131 -7.68 -5.63 4.02
CA TYR A 131 -7.64 -4.38 4.77
C TYR A 131 -8.53 -3.30 4.14
N ILE A 132 -8.58 -3.19 2.81
CA ILE A 132 -9.50 -2.29 2.10
C ILE A 132 -10.95 -2.67 2.38
N CYS A 133 -11.31 -3.95 2.30
CA CYS A 133 -12.66 -4.42 2.63
C CYS A 133 -13.03 -4.11 4.07
N TYR A 134 -12.10 -4.30 5.00
CA TYR A 134 -12.28 -3.95 6.41
C TYR A 134 -12.50 -2.44 6.60
N ASP A 135 -11.65 -1.59 6.00
CA ASP A 135 -11.76 -0.13 6.09
C ASP A 135 -13.11 0.39 5.56
N ILE A 136 -13.53 -0.11 4.40
CA ILE A 136 -14.83 0.21 3.82
C ILE A 136 -15.96 -0.29 4.71
N GLY A 137 -15.88 -1.53 5.22
CA GLY A 137 -16.90 -2.12 6.09
C GLY A 137 -17.11 -1.32 7.38
N ILE A 138 -16.03 -0.87 8.03
CA ILE A 138 -16.11 -0.02 9.22
C ILE A 138 -16.80 1.31 8.91
N LYS A 139 -16.48 1.94 7.79
CA LYS A 139 -17.10 3.21 7.36
C LYS A 139 -18.59 3.06 7.07
N PHE A 140 -19.00 1.95 6.47
CA PHE A 140 -20.42 1.64 6.31
C PHE A 140 -21.11 1.42 7.65
N TYR A 141 -20.49 0.68 8.57
CA TYR A 141 -21.03 0.41 9.88
C TYR A 141 -21.31 1.69 10.67
N TYR A 142 -20.37 2.65 10.64
CA TYR A 142 -20.51 3.95 11.31
C TYR A 142 -21.28 5.00 10.49
N LYS A 143 -21.82 4.62 9.34
CA LYS A 143 -22.56 5.53 8.43
C LYS A 143 -21.75 6.75 7.98
N CYS A 144 -20.42 6.60 7.88
CA CYS A 144 -19.57 7.62 7.29
C CYS A 144 -19.75 7.70 5.77
N ILE A 145 -20.27 6.65 5.17
CA ILE A 145 -20.40 6.46 3.74
C ILE A 145 -21.78 5.92 3.44
N ASP A 146 -22.47 6.54 2.49
CA ASP A 146 -23.67 5.99 1.86
C ASP A 146 -23.30 5.14 0.65
N MET A 147 -24.10 4.12 0.33
CA MET A 147 -23.90 3.27 -0.85
C MET A 147 -23.89 4.05 -2.18
N SER A 148 -24.45 5.24 -2.18
CA SER A 148 -24.48 6.20 -3.32
C SER A 148 -23.28 7.14 -3.35
N SER A 149 -22.27 6.95 -2.49
CA SER A 149 -21.15 7.89 -2.35
C SER A 149 -20.23 7.84 -3.57
N THR A 150 -20.44 8.75 -4.50
CA THR A 150 -19.55 8.97 -5.65
C THR A 150 -18.12 9.32 -5.23
N GLY A 151 -17.94 9.86 -4.02
CA GLY A 151 -16.63 10.22 -3.47
C GLY A 151 -15.68 9.06 -3.30
N ILE A 152 -16.15 7.87 -2.83
CA ILE A 152 -15.28 6.71 -2.71
C ILE A 152 -14.82 6.23 -4.09
N ILE A 153 -15.74 6.15 -5.04
CA ILE A 153 -15.42 5.68 -6.40
C ILE A 153 -14.40 6.61 -7.02
N ALA A 154 -14.59 7.92 -6.87
CA ALA A 154 -13.64 8.92 -7.36
C ALA A 154 -12.26 8.78 -6.70
N ASP A 155 -12.21 8.57 -5.38
CA ASP A 155 -10.96 8.36 -4.65
C ASP A 155 -10.24 7.07 -5.04
N VAL A 156 -10.97 5.97 -5.21
CA VAL A 156 -10.41 4.69 -5.68
C VAL A 156 -9.84 4.84 -7.08
N LEU A 157 -10.57 5.45 -8.01
CA LEU A 157 -10.11 5.67 -9.38
C LEU A 157 -8.89 6.60 -9.41
N CYS A 158 -8.92 7.68 -8.63
CA CYS A 158 -7.79 8.61 -8.48
C CYS A 158 -6.54 7.89 -7.94
N ALA A 159 -6.70 7.06 -6.91
CA ALA A 159 -5.61 6.26 -6.34
C ALA A 159 -4.99 5.31 -7.36
N ILE A 160 -5.83 4.58 -8.11
CA ILE A 160 -5.37 3.65 -9.15
C ILE A 160 -4.59 4.39 -10.23
N LEU A 161 -5.14 5.49 -10.74
CA LEU A 161 -4.51 6.26 -11.82
C LEU A 161 -3.17 6.86 -11.37
N LEU A 162 -3.12 7.50 -10.19
CA LEU A 162 -1.89 8.13 -9.69
C LEU A 162 -0.82 7.10 -9.33
N ALA A 163 -1.17 5.98 -8.73
CA ALA A 163 -0.22 4.92 -8.43
C ALA A 163 0.31 4.24 -9.71
N ALA A 164 -0.59 3.90 -10.64
CA ALA A 164 -0.20 3.26 -11.90
C ALA A 164 0.71 4.17 -12.73
N THR A 165 0.37 5.46 -12.88
CA THR A 165 1.19 6.43 -13.61
C THR A 165 2.57 6.60 -12.96
N THR A 166 2.63 6.65 -11.63
CA THR A 166 3.90 6.72 -10.88
C THR A 166 4.78 5.51 -11.16
N VAL A 167 4.22 4.30 -11.04
CA VAL A 167 4.97 3.05 -11.29
C VAL A 167 5.42 2.95 -12.74
N VAL A 168 4.54 3.25 -13.69
CA VAL A 168 4.88 3.23 -15.13
C VAL A 168 5.98 4.23 -15.44
N ALA A 169 5.91 5.45 -14.89
CA ALA A 169 6.96 6.47 -15.07
C ALA A 169 8.31 6.02 -14.52
N LEU A 170 8.34 5.40 -13.33
CA LEU A 170 9.56 4.84 -12.73
C LEU A 170 10.14 3.68 -13.56
N MET A 171 9.28 2.83 -14.10
CA MET A 171 9.72 1.73 -14.96
C MET A 171 10.21 2.22 -16.31
N ALA A 172 9.54 3.18 -16.92
CA ALA A 172 9.95 3.78 -18.20
C ALA A 172 11.28 4.55 -18.09
N SER A 173 11.56 5.16 -16.94
CA SER A 173 12.83 5.83 -16.66
C SER A 173 13.97 4.89 -16.24
N HIS A 174 13.78 3.58 -16.33
CA HIS A 174 14.73 2.54 -15.90
C HIS A 174 15.13 2.60 -14.41
N ASN A 175 14.35 3.29 -13.58
CA ASN A 175 14.59 3.41 -12.14
C ASN A 175 13.88 2.31 -11.33
N THR A 176 13.87 1.08 -11.83
CA THR A 176 13.22 -0.06 -11.17
C THR A 176 13.83 -0.39 -9.81
N ASN A 177 15.07 0.02 -9.56
CA ASN A 177 15.77 -0.22 -8.30
C ASN A 177 15.12 0.46 -7.09
N VAL A 178 14.32 1.52 -7.32
CA VAL A 178 13.62 2.24 -6.25
C VAL A 178 12.27 1.60 -5.87
N LEU A 179 11.81 0.60 -6.64
CA LEU A 179 10.59 -0.14 -6.37
C LEU A 179 10.88 -1.36 -5.47
N PHE A 180 9.89 -1.75 -4.65
CA PHE A 180 9.98 -2.90 -3.76
C PHE A 180 9.74 -4.24 -4.50
N ILE A 181 10.54 -4.54 -5.51
CA ILE A 181 10.33 -5.72 -6.35
C ILE A 181 10.90 -6.95 -5.67
N ASN A 182 12.19 -6.89 -5.33
CA ASN A 182 12.92 -8.05 -4.79
C ASN A 182 12.46 -8.41 -3.37
N GLU A 183 12.04 -7.42 -2.59
CA GLU A 183 11.60 -7.57 -1.21
C GLU A 183 10.19 -8.15 -1.10
N LEU A 184 9.36 -7.91 -2.11
CA LEU A 184 7.96 -8.32 -2.11
C LEU A 184 7.69 -9.53 -3.01
N THR A 185 8.54 -9.82 -3.99
CA THR A 185 8.38 -11.03 -4.78
C THR A 185 8.75 -12.26 -3.94
N SER A 186 7.96 -13.31 -4.05
CA SER A 186 8.31 -14.60 -3.48
C SER A 186 9.43 -15.20 -4.33
N ASN A 187 10.66 -14.79 -4.08
CA ASN A 187 11.82 -15.45 -4.62
C ASN A 187 11.89 -16.82 -3.94
N LYS A 188 11.42 -17.86 -4.62
CA LYS A 188 12.05 -19.15 -4.42
C LYS A 188 13.47 -18.94 -4.90
N GLU A 189 14.41 -18.76 -3.98
CA GLU A 189 15.82 -18.99 -4.28
C GLU A 189 15.89 -20.44 -4.77
N ILE A 190 15.72 -20.58 -6.07
CA ILE A 190 16.20 -21.79 -6.72
C ILE A 190 17.70 -21.57 -6.66
N CYS A 191 18.32 -22.15 -5.64
CA CYS A 191 19.75 -22.40 -5.68
C CYS A 191 19.98 -23.21 -6.95
N THR A 192 20.13 -22.53 -8.08
CA THR A 192 20.62 -23.15 -9.30
C THR A 192 22.02 -23.55 -8.96
N ARG A 193 22.18 -24.82 -8.63
CA ARG A 193 23.46 -25.49 -8.56
C ARG A 193 24.18 -25.03 -9.82
N PRO A 194 25.32 -24.31 -9.71
CA PRO A 194 26.02 -23.85 -10.88
C PRO A 194 26.27 -25.06 -11.76
N SER A 195 25.72 -25.05 -12.96
CA SER A 195 25.70 -26.20 -13.86
C SER A 195 27.06 -26.60 -14.36
N LYS A 196 28.12 -25.92 -13.90
CA LYS A 196 29.53 -26.23 -14.12
C LYS A 196 30.40 -25.72 -12.97
N GLN A 197 30.27 -26.29 -11.76
CA GLN A 197 31.46 -26.48 -10.97
C GLN A 197 32.11 -27.73 -11.54
N GLN A 198 33.00 -27.55 -12.52
CA GLN A 198 34.04 -28.48 -12.75
C GLN A 198 34.92 -28.45 -11.50
N PHE A 199 34.64 -29.36 -10.56
CA PHE A 199 35.62 -29.70 -9.56
C PHE A 199 36.81 -30.31 -10.31
N LYS A 200 37.86 -29.51 -10.57
CA LYS A 200 39.13 -30.05 -10.91
C LYS A 200 39.64 -30.76 -9.63
N CYS A 201 39.37 -32.02 -9.50
CA CYS A 201 40.02 -32.83 -8.51
C CYS A 201 41.48 -33.01 -8.95
N SER A 202 42.34 -32.16 -8.46
CA SER A 202 43.79 -32.38 -8.61
C SER A 202 44.16 -33.52 -7.66
N VAL A 203 44.51 -34.66 -8.21
CA VAL A 203 45.03 -35.78 -7.43
C VAL A 203 46.49 -35.50 -7.11
N TYR A 204 46.82 -35.35 -5.84
CA TYR A 204 48.16 -35.17 -5.36
C TYR A 204 48.75 -36.57 -5.00
N LYS A 205 49.92 -36.90 -5.55
CA LYS A 205 50.69 -38.03 -5.14
C LYS A 205 52.11 -37.53 -4.84
N ASN A 206 52.58 -37.73 -3.61
CA ASN A 206 53.89 -37.28 -3.13
C ASN A 206 54.16 -35.76 -3.27
N GLY A 207 53.10 -34.92 -3.19
CA GLY A 207 53.25 -33.46 -3.28
C GLY A 207 53.24 -32.89 -4.69
N GLU A 208 53.13 -33.71 -5.71
CA GLU A 208 53.02 -33.30 -7.12
C GLU A 208 51.59 -33.53 -7.66
N VAL A 209 51.09 -32.59 -8.44
CA VAL A 209 49.78 -32.66 -9.10
C VAL A 209 49.90 -33.60 -10.29
N ILE A 210 49.18 -34.74 -10.24
CA ILE A 210 49.14 -35.69 -11.34
C ILE A 210 47.81 -35.51 -12.09
N GLY A 211 47.84 -34.86 -13.23
CA GLY A 211 46.68 -34.78 -14.16
C GLY A 211 46.15 -33.40 -14.39
#